data_ee5393555c4c4e0360c73668d62fe974
#
_entry.id   ee5393555c4c4e0360c73668d62fe974
#
_cell.length_a   1.000
_cell.length_b   1.000
_cell.length_c   1.000
_cell.angle_alpha   90.00
_cell.angle_beta   90.00
_cell.angle_gamma   90.00
#
_symmetry.space_group_name_H-M   'P 1'
#
loop_
_entity.id
_entity.type
_entity.pdbx_description
1 polymer ?
#
loop_
_entity_poly.entity_id
_entity_poly.type
_entity_poly.pdbx_seq_one_letter_code
_entity_poly.pdbx_strand_id
1 'polypeptide(L)'
;MRARVVIAAAGAVQTPLLLLRSGIKSASGQLGRNLALHPNATVIAFFDEDVTGWQGVHQAFQVREFAAEGLLLTAQNMPPPLLAALMPAHGRHLGELMAHYNRVITAGPLVTDSGEGRVRSRLGQVFYQLTDQAAARVVRGVELTARALFTAGARRVLLPFAGAPEVGSAEALRRVLARPVPKQVMDLYSVHIMGTARMSEDPRRGVVDSFGAFHGVPGLMVADASLFPGPVGINPMETVIALALRNAHHLIEHQAAHGL
;
A
#
# COMPACT_ATOMS: atom_id res chain seq x y z
N MET A 1 -26.11 16.90 14.70
CA MET A 1 -25.88 17.81 13.55
C MET A 1 -26.71 17.31 12.38
N ARG A 2 -27.36 18.20 11.64
CA ARG A 2 -28.05 17.87 10.37
C ARG A 2 -27.28 18.51 9.24
N ALA A 3 -27.04 17.79 8.15
CA ALA A 3 -26.37 18.27 6.96
C ALA A 3 -27.16 17.85 5.71
N ARG A 4 -27.10 18.63 4.64
CA ARG A 4 -27.70 18.27 3.35
C ARG A 4 -26.83 17.27 2.60
N VAL A 5 -25.51 17.39 2.73
CA VAL A 5 -24.53 16.47 2.15
C VAL A 5 -23.57 16.03 3.24
N VAL A 6 -23.23 14.75 3.25
CA VAL A 6 -22.22 14.13 4.09
C VAL A 6 -21.17 13.48 3.19
N ILE A 7 -19.91 13.87 3.37
CA ILE A 7 -18.78 13.31 2.60
C ILE A 7 -17.97 12.42 3.53
N ALA A 8 -17.96 11.11 3.25
CA ALA A 8 -17.12 10.15 3.94
C ALA A 8 -15.73 10.13 3.31
N ALA A 9 -14.71 10.47 4.09
CA ALA A 9 -13.31 10.56 3.66
C ALA A 9 -12.34 10.02 4.73
N ALA A 10 -12.70 8.90 5.34
CA ALA A 10 -11.96 8.29 6.46
C ALA A 10 -10.95 7.21 5.99
N GLY A 11 -10.76 7.06 4.68
CA GLY A 11 -9.86 6.08 4.07
C GLY A 11 -10.49 4.70 3.89
N ALA A 12 -9.84 3.85 3.10
CA ALA A 12 -10.41 2.61 2.61
C ALA A 12 -10.69 1.53 3.69
N VAL A 13 -10.26 1.72 4.92
CA VAL A 13 -10.63 0.85 6.04
C VAL A 13 -11.76 1.49 6.86
N GLN A 14 -11.62 2.76 7.23
CA GLN A 14 -12.55 3.39 8.16
C GLN A 14 -13.84 3.85 7.47
N THR A 15 -13.81 4.29 6.21
CA THR A 15 -15.01 4.69 5.47
C THR A 15 -16.04 3.56 5.39
N PRO A 16 -15.73 2.33 4.92
CA PRO A 16 -16.71 1.27 4.93
C PRO A 16 -17.14 0.85 6.34
N LEU A 17 -16.24 0.91 7.33
CA LEU A 17 -16.60 0.62 8.71
C LEU A 17 -17.60 1.63 9.28
N LEU A 18 -17.37 2.92 9.05
CA LEU A 18 -18.28 4.00 9.44
C LEU A 18 -19.67 3.78 8.84
N LEU A 19 -19.73 3.57 7.52
CA LEU A 19 -20.99 3.39 6.81
C LEU A 19 -21.74 2.14 7.27
N LEU A 20 -21.05 1.01 7.38
CA LEU A 20 -21.65 -0.25 7.84
C LEU A 20 -22.15 -0.18 9.30
N ARG A 21 -21.41 0.49 10.20
CA ARG A 21 -21.81 0.72 11.60
C ARG A 21 -22.97 1.71 11.72
N SER A 22 -23.12 2.61 10.75
CA SER A 22 -24.26 3.52 10.63
C SER A 22 -25.50 2.84 10.02
N GLY A 23 -25.47 1.53 9.78
CA GLY A 23 -26.57 0.79 9.19
C GLY A 23 -26.72 0.96 7.69
N ILE A 24 -25.80 1.67 7.02
CA ILE A 24 -25.83 1.93 5.58
C ILE A 24 -25.35 0.67 4.84
N LYS A 25 -26.15 0.24 3.87
CA LYS A 25 -25.86 -0.93 3.03
C LYS A 25 -25.87 -0.50 1.56
N SER A 26 -24.91 -0.99 0.76
CA SER A 26 -24.99 -0.83 -0.69
C SER A 26 -25.94 -1.87 -1.30
N ALA A 27 -26.73 -1.46 -2.28
CA ALA A 27 -27.63 -2.38 -3.02
C ALA A 27 -26.81 -3.49 -3.71
N SER A 28 -25.60 -3.19 -4.17
CA SER A 28 -24.67 -4.14 -4.76
C SER A 28 -24.09 -5.17 -3.77
N GLY A 29 -24.17 -4.92 -2.45
CA GLY A 29 -23.46 -5.71 -1.45
C GLY A 29 -21.92 -5.57 -1.51
N GLN A 30 -21.40 -4.57 -2.25
CA GLN A 30 -19.94 -4.38 -2.46
C GLN A 30 -19.27 -3.54 -1.37
N LEU A 31 -20.03 -2.83 -0.52
CA LEU A 31 -19.43 -2.03 0.56
C LEU A 31 -18.59 -2.91 1.50
N GLY A 32 -17.34 -2.54 1.69
CA GLY A 32 -16.35 -3.27 2.47
C GLY A 32 -15.69 -4.44 1.71
N ARG A 33 -16.05 -4.70 0.45
CA ARG A 33 -15.41 -5.71 -0.41
C ARG A 33 -14.39 -5.06 -1.35
N ASN A 34 -13.68 -5.88 -2.13
CA ASN A 34 -12.70 -5.44 -3.14
C ASN A 34 -11.56 -4.59 -2.54
N LEU A 35 -11.20 -4.86 -1.29
CA LEU A 35 -10.02 -4.23 -0.72
C LEU A 35 -8.80 -4.64 -1.54
N ALA A 36 -8.18 -3.66 -2.17
CA ALA A 36 -6.94 -3.79 -2.92
C ALA A 36 -5.79 -3.17 -2.14
N LEU A 37 -4.63 -3.76 -2.26
CA LEU A 37 -3.40 -3.31 -1.65
C LEU A 37 -2.31 -3.18 -2.71
N HIS A 38 -1.26 -2.44 -2.37
CA HIS A 38 0.05 -2.62 -2.98
C HIS A 38 0.93 -3.30 -1.93
N PRO A 39 1.11 -4.63 -1.97
CA PRO A 39 2.05 -5.29 -1.09
C PRO A 39 3.45 -4.74 -1.28
N ASN A 40 4.07 -4.32 -0.18
CA ASN A 40 5.44 -3.82 -0.15
C ASN A 40 6.26 -4.75 0.74
N ALA A 41 7.54 -4.84 0.41
CA ALA A 41 8.56 -5.48 1.22
C ALA A 41 9.76 -4.54 1.35
N THR A 42 10.49 -4.59 2.45
CA THR A 42 11.65 -3.71 2.67
C THR A 42 12.95 -4.51 2.67
N VAL A 43 13.81 -4.24 1.70
CA VAL A 43 15.21 -4.65 1.73
C VAL A 43 15.99 -3.57 2.48
N ILE A 44 16.71 -3.96 3.52
CA ILE A 44 17.52 -3.07 4.33
C ILE A 44 18.98 -3.28 3.97
N ALA A 45 19.64 -2.25 3.48
CA ALA A 45 21.04 -2.32 3.02
C ALA A 45 21.95 -1.50 3.91
N PHE A 46 23.13 -2.04 4.20
CA PHE A 46 24.18 -1.38 4.98
C PHE A 46 25.38 -1.05 4.11
N PHE A 47 25.89 0.16 4.28
CA PHE A 47 27.05 0.72 3.56
C PHE A 47 28.22 0.98 4.52
N ASP A 48 29.43 1.12 3.99
CA ASP A 48 30.61 1.48 4.80
C ASP A 48 30.64 2.98 5.12
N GLU A 49 30.06 3.79 4.24
CA GLU A 49 29.97 5.24 4.35
C GLU A 49 28.61 5.71 4.87
N ASP A 50 28.57 6.92 5.38
CA ASP A 50 27.32 7.56 5.80
C ASP A 50 26.53 7.98 4.56
N VAL A 51 25.35 7.40 4.38
CA VAL A 51 24.43 7.68 3.25
C VAL A 51 23.29 8.62 3.63
N THR A 52 23.06 8.85 4.93
CA THR A 52 22.11 9.82 5.49
C THR A 52 20.77 9.91 4.76
N GLY A 53 20.14 8.76 4.50
CA GLY A 53 18.94 8.63 3.65
C GLY A 53 17.72 9.45 4.06
N TRP A 54 17.75 10.08 5.24
CA TRP A 54 16.69 11.00 5.71
C TRP A 54 16.92 12.47 5.30
N GLN A 55 18.06 12.80 4.68
CA GLN A 55 18.34 14.14 4.18
C GLN A 55 17.81 14.32 2.77
N GLY A 56 17.22 15.46 2.48
CA GLY A 56 16.70 15.80 1.16
C GLY A 56 15.27 15.32 0.90
N VAL A 57 14.91 15.18 -0.36
CA VAL A 57 13.57 14.78 -0.79
C VAL A 57 13.40 13.27 -0.67
N HIS A 58 12.41 12.85 0.10
CA HIS A 58 12.09 11.44 0.27
C HIS A 58 11.48 10.85 -1.01
N GLN A 59 11.88 9.61 -1.34
CA GLN A 59 11.30 8.84 -2.45
C GLN A 59 11.33 9.55 -3.81
N ALA A 60 12.37 10.36 -4.05
CA ALA A 60 12.52 11.16 -5.26
C ALA A 60 12.68 10.32 -6.55
N PHE A 61 13.09 9.06 -6.42
CA PHE A 61 13.31 8.15 -7.53
C PHE A 61 12.57 6.83 -7.35
N GLN A 62 12.11 6.28 -8.45
CA GLN A 62 11.56 4.93 -8.54
C GLN A 62 11.97 4.26 -9.85
N VAL A 63 12.11 2.95 -9.84
CA VAL A 63 12.34 2.15 -11.05
C VAL A 63 11.00 1.69 -11.59
N ARG A 64 10.66 2.10 -12.81
CA ARG A 64 9.39 1.79 -13.49
C ARG A 64 9.55 0.76 -14.62
N GLU A 65 10.74 0.25 -14.82
CA GLU A 65 11.08 -0.71 -15.88
C GLU A 65 10.14 -1.93 -15.89
N PHE A 66 9.70 -2.35 -14.70
CA PHE A 66 8.86 -3.53 -14.52
C PHE A 66 7.37 -3.19 -14.30
N ALA A 67 6.95 -1.96 -14.60
CA ALA A 67 5.56 -1.52 -14.36
C ALA A 67 4.53 -2.38 -15.14
N ALA A 68 4.85 -2.80 -16.36
CA ALA A 68 4.00 -3.69 -17.15
C ALA A 68 3.82 -5.08 -16.50
N GLU A 69 4.76 -5.50 -15.64
CA GLU A 69 4.67 -6.73 -14.85
C GLU A 69 3.89 -6.53 -13.54
N GLY A 70 3.41 -5.30 -13.25
CA GLY A 70 2.78 -4.93 -11.99
C GLY A 70 3.78 -4.80 -10.82
N LEU A 71 5.00 -4.36 -11.11
CA LEU A 71 6.09 -4.24 -10.16
C LEU A 71 6.81 -2.89 -10.34
N LEU A 72 6.95 -2.14 -9.26
CA LEU A 72 7.81 -0.97 -9.16
C LEU A 72 8.85 -1.20 -8.07
N LEU A 73 10.05 -0.58 -8.20
CA LEU A 73 11.00 -0.54 -7.09
C LEU A 73 11.07 0.91 -6.59
N THR A 74 10.96 1.08 -5.28
CA THR A 74 10.92 2.40 -4.65
C THR A 74 11.97 2.50 -3.57
N ALA A 75 12.67 3.64 -3.52
CA ALA A 75 13.41 4.01 -2.33
C ALA A 75 12.41 4.28 -1.19
N GLN A 76 12.78 3.92 0.01
CA GLN A 76 11.96 4.11 1.21
C GLN A 76 12.82 4.83 2.24
N ASN A 77 12.27 5.83 2.90
CA ASN A 77 12.93 6.44 4.03
C ASN A 77 12.14 6.07 5.30
N MET A 78 12.71 5.18 6.07
CA MET A 78 12.10 4.69 7.30
C MET A 78 12.66 5.47 8.49
N PRO A 79 11.82 6.22 9.25
CA PRO A 79 12.27 6.83 10.49
C PRO A 79 12.72 5.74 11.48
N PRO A 80 13.65 6.04 12.41
CA PRO A 80 14.25 5.04 13.28
C PRO A 80 13.27 4.09 13.99
N PRO A 81 12.13 4.53 14.54
CA PRO A 81 11.19 3.61 15.19
C PRO A 81 10.57 2.60 14.21
N LEU A 82 10.24 3.04 12.99
CA LEU A 82 9.66 2.18 11.98
C LEU A 82 10.71 1.20 11.43
N LEU A 83 11.94 1.68 11.18
CA LEU A 83 13.03 0.82 10.76
C LEU A 83 13.32 -0.26 11.80
N ALA A 84 13.39 0.10 13.09
CA ALA A 84 13.57 -0.86 14.16
C ALA A 84 12.46 -1.93 14.22
N ALA A 85 11.21 -1.54 13.95
CA ALA A 85 10.09 -2.47 13.90
C ALA A 85 10.13 -3.43 12.70
N LEU A 86 10.79 -3.03 11.61
CA LEU A 86 10.93 -3.84 10.38
C LEU A 86 12.21 -4.68 10.34
N MET A 87 13.17 -4.40 11.23
CA MET A 87 14.41 -5.20 11.30
C MET A 87 14.13 -6.59 11.89
N PRO A 88 14.61 -7.66 11.24
CA PRO A 88 14.47 -9.04 11.74
C PRO A 88 15.47 -9.32 12.88
N ALA A 89 15.51 -8.46 13.89
CA ALA A 89 16.46 -8.51 15.00
C ALA A 89 15.82 -8.02 16.30
N HIS A 90 16.33 -8.49 17.44
CA HIS A 90 15.82 -8.15 18.77
C HIS A 90 16.94 -7.86 19.78
N GLY A 91 16.60 -7.12 20.84
CA GLY A 91 17.50 -6.87 21.97
C GLY A 91 18.79 -6.19 21.55
N ARG A 92 19.94 -6.71 22.03
CA ARG A 92 21.26 -6.14 21.76
C ARG A 92 21.56 -6.08 20.26
N HIS A 93 21.25 -7.15 19.53
CA HIS A 93 21.52 -7.20 18.09
C HIS A 93 20.78 -6.11 17.31
N LEU A 94 19.52 -5.85 17.66
CA LEU A 94 18.77 -4.71 17.09
C LEU A 94 19.46 -3.38 17.40
N GLY A 95 19.93 -3.18 18.65
CA GLY A 95 20.66 -1.98 19.04
C GLY A 95 21.94 -1.77 18.21
N GLU A 96 22.70 -2.83 17.98
CA GLU A 96 23.90 -2.83 17.14
C GLU A 96 23.59 -2.43 15.68
N LEU A 97 22.53 -2.99 15.09
CA LEU A 97 22.09 -2.62 13.74
C LEU A 97 21.65 -1.15 13.67
N MET A 98 20.86 -0.70 14.66
CA MET A 98 20.35 0.67 14.72
C MET A 98 21.45 1.71 14.99
N ALA A 99 22.55 1.36 15.63
CA ALA A 99 23.72 2.24 15.78
C ALA A 99 24.33 2.66 14.44
N HIS A 100 24.07 1.90 13.38
CA HIS A 100 24.49 2.19 12.00
C HIS A 100 23.42 2.87 11.15
N TYR A 101 22.40 3.47 11.75
CA TYR A 101 21.27 4.09 11.01
C TYR A 101 21.71 5.07 9.91
N ASN A 102 22.80 5.84 10.15
CA ASN A 102 23.39 6.75 9.16
C ASN A 102 23.90 6.04 7.88
N ARG A 103 24.16 4.74 7.95
CA ARG A 103 24.71 3.90 6.88
C ARG A 103 23.68 2.94 6.29
N VAL A 104 22.40 3.20 6.55
CA VAL A 104 21.33 2.33 6.12
C VAL A 104 20.52 3.01 5.02
N ILE A 105 20.29 2.28 3.92
CA ILE A 105 19.27 2.60 2.91
C ILE A 105 18.22 1.50 2.94
N THR A 106 16.96 1.90 2.83
CA THR A 106 15.85 1.00 2.63
C THR A 106 15.23 1.22 1.26
N ALA A 107 14.93 0.14 0.57
CA ALA A 107 14.23 0.15 -0.70
C ALA A 107 13.42 -1.14 -0.84
N GLY A 108 12.48 -1.18 -1.77
CA GLY A 108 11.73 -2.41 -1.96
C GLY A 108 10.72 -2.36 -3.09
N PRO A 109 10.14 -3.53 -3.40
CA PRO A 109 9.08 -3.63 -4.39
C PRO A 109 7.77 -3.05 -3.88
N LEU A 110 7.05 -2.39 -4.78
CA LEU A 110 5.64 -2.09 -4.71
C LEU A 110 4.95 -2.96 -5.74
N VAL A 111 4.09 -3.88 -5.30
CA VAL A 111 3.46 -4.87 -6.17
C VAL A 111 1.98 -4.54 -6.36
N THR A 112 1.51 -4.58 -7.60
CA THR A 112 0.08 -4.50 -7.91
C THR A 112 -0.58 -5.83 -7.63
N ASP A 113 -1.69 -5.79 -6.92
CA ASP A 113 -2.45 -6.94 -6.44
C ASP A 113 -3.81 -7.07 -7.14
N SER A 114 -4.49 -8.20 -6.98
CA SER A 114 -5.78 -8.51 -7.61
C SER A 114 -7.00 -7.86 -6.94
N GLY A 115 -6.87 -7.31 -5.75
CA GLY A 115 -7.97 -6.66 -5.02
C GLY A 115 -9.00 -7.60 -4.38
N GLU A 116 -8.59 -8.73 -3.86
CA GLU A 116 -9.51 -9.75 -3.29
C GLU A 116 -9.78 -9.60 -1.79
N GLY A 117 -9.31 -8.53 -1.15
CA GLY A 117 -9.50 -8.30 0.27
C GLY A 117 -10.89 -7.77 0.65
N ARG A 118 -11.17 -7.67 1.95
CA ARG A 118 -12.42 -7.13 2.49
C ARG A 118 -12.26 -6.58 3.90
N VAL A 119 -13.12 -5.61 4.22
CA VAL A 119 -13.31 -5.04 5.55
C VAL A 119 -14.68 -5.46 6.07
N ARG A 120 -14.75 -5.93 7.31
CA ARG A 120 -16.00 -6.35 7.97
C ARG A 120 -16.33 -5.42 9.14
N SER A 121 -17.60 -5.04 9.29
CA SER A 121 -18.07 -4.11 10.33
C SER A 121 -17.92 -4.63 11.76
N ARG A 122 -18.05 -5.94 11.96
CA ARG A 122 -17.85 -6.56 13.26
C ARG A 122 -16.39 -6.52 13.63
N LEU A 123 -16.02 -5.83 14.69
CA LEU A 123 -14.66 -5.71 15.23
C LEU A 123 -13.64 -5.00 14.29
N GLY A 124 -14.07 -4.40 13.17
CA GLY A 124 -13.16 -3.72 12.24
C GLY A 124 -12.13 -4.64 11.58
N GLN A 125 -12.48 -5.88 11.35
CA GLN A 125 -11.56 -6.89 10.80
C GLN A 125 -11.27 -6.63 9.32
N VAL A 126 -9.98 -6.65 8.99
CA VAL A 126 -9.48 -6.61 7.61
C VAL A 126 -9.02 -8.02 7.23
N PHE A 127 -9.53 -8.50 6.10
CA PHE A 127 -9.12 -9.78 5.52
C PHE A 127 -8.47 -9.51 4.17
N TYR A 128 -7.33 -10.09 3.96
CA TYR A 128 -6.58 -10.02 2.73
C TYR A 128 -5.83 -11.32 2.51
N GLN A 129 -5.83 -11.80 1.27
CA GLN A 129 -5.08 -12.99 0.88
C GLN A 129 -4.16 -12.64 -0.28
N LEU A 130 -2.85 -12.70 -0.03
CA LEU A 130 -1.83 -12.53 -1.06
C LEU A 130 -1.95 -13.66 -2.09
N THR A 131 -2.05 -13.29 -3.38
CA THR A 131 -2.06 -14.28 -4.47
C THR A 131 -0.67 -14.86 -4.69
N ASP A 132 -0.58 -16.04 -5.31
CA ASP A 132 0.71 -16.67 -5.65
C ASP A 132 1.47 -15.79 -6.66
N GLN A 133 0.75 -15.16 -7.58
CA GLN A 133 1.34 -14.24 -8.54
C GLN A 133 1.95 -13.00 -7.86
N ALA A 134 1.22 -12.38 -6.91
CA ALA A 134 1.74 -11.24 -6.15
C ALA A 134 2.94 -11.66 -5.28
N ALA A 135 2.89 -12.84 -4.65
CA ALA A 135 4.02 -13.38 -3.89
C ALA A 135 5.26 -13.58 -4.76
N ALA A 136 5.11 -14.15 -5.96
CA ALA A 136 6.22 -14.31 -6.90
C ALA A 136 6.81 -12.95 -7.33
N ARG A 137 5.96 -11.94 -7.57
CA ARG A 137 6.40 -10.56 -7.86
C ARG A 137 7.15 -9.93 -6.68
N VAL A 138 6.71 -10.18 -5.45
CA VAL A 138 7.43 -9.71 -4.25
C VAL A 138 8.84 -10.29 -4.22
N VAL A 139 9.00 -11.61 -4.38
CA VAL A 139 10.32 -12.26 -4.37
C VAL A 139 11.21 -11.71 -5.48
N ARG A 140 10.68 -11.59 -6.71
CA ARG A 140 11.39 -11.00 -7.84
C ARG A 140 11.81 -9.56 -7.56
N GLY A 141 10.91 -8.76 -7.00
CA GLY A 141 11.20 -7.36 -6.66
C GLY A 141 12.24 -7.22 -5.55
N VAL A 142 12.21 -8.08 -4.54
CA VAL A 142 13.24 -8.16 -3.49
C VAL A 142 14.60 -8.50 -4.10
N GLU A 143 14.66 -9.48 -5.01
CA GLU A 143 15.90 -9.83 -5.72
C GLU A 143 16.46 -8.63 -6.49
N LEU A 144 15.63 -8.00 -7.32
CA LEU A 144 16.03 -6.84 -8.13
C LEU A 144 16.50 -5.68 -7.27
N THR A 145 15.78 -5.38 -6.18
CA THR A 145 16.15 -4.34 -5.22
C THR A 145 17.48 -4.63 -4.55
N ALA A 146 17.68 -5.84 -4.04
CA ALA A 146 18.92 -6.22 -3.38
C ALA A 146 20.12 -6.17 -4.34
N ARG A 147 19.94 -6.60 -5.60
CA ARG A 147 20.98 -6.48 -6.63
C ARG A 147 21.33 -5.03 -6.93
N ALA A 148 20.34 -4.16 -7.05
CA ALA A 148 20.56 -2.73 -7.26
C ALA A 148 21.36 -2.11 -6.09
N LEU A 149 21.00 -2.46 -4.85
CA LEU A 149 21.69 -1.99 -3.64
C LEU A 149 23.13 -2.49 -3.58
N PHE A 150 23.42 -3.76 -3.94
CA PHE A 150 24.80 -4.26 -4.06
C PHE A 150 25.57 -3.51 -5.15
N THR A 151 24.96 -3.23 -6.29
CA THR A 151 25.60 -2.45 -7.36
C THR A 151 25.91 -1.02 -6.91
N ALA A 152 25.07 -0.46 -6.03
CA ALA A 152 25.29 0.85 -5.40
C ALA A 152 26.35 0.83 -4.27
N GLY A 153 26.95 -0.31 -3.94
CA GLY A 153 28.02 -0.42 -2.94
C GLY A 153 27.60 -0.97 -1.58
N ALA A 154 26.37 -1.47 -1.43
CA ALA A 154 25.96 -2.10 -0.17
C ALA A 154 26.87 -3.29 0.17
N ARG A 155 27.29 -3.39 1.43
CA ARG A 155 28.14 -4.51 1.93
C ARG A 155 27.30 -5.71 2.32
N ARG A 156 26.10 -5.46 2.79
CA ARG A 156 25.17 -6.50 3.22
C ARG A 156 23.73 -6.02 3.12
N VAL A 157 22.82 -6.96 2.97
CA VAL A 157 21.38 -6.70 2.97
C VAL A 157 20.66 -7.66 3.91
N LEU A 158 19.60 -7.15 4.56
CA LEU A 158 18.61 -7.96 5.24
C LEU A 158 17.41 -8.11 4.31
N LEU A 159 16.95 -9.34 4.14
CA LEU A 159 15.80 -9.67 3.31
C LEU A 159 14.51 -9.68 4.15
N PRO A 160 13.37 -9.29 3.59
CA PRO A 160 12.09 -9.28 4.29
C PRO A 160 11.45 -10.67 4.33
N PHE A 161 12.22 -11.67 4.74
CA PHE A 161 11.77 -13.05 4.88
C PHE A 161 12.18 -13.59 6.25
N ALA A 162 11.21 -14.00 7.06
CA ALA A 162 11.48 -14.54 8.39
C ALA A 162 12.46 -15.71 8.33
N GLY A 163 13.53 -15.64 9.13
CA GLY A 163 14.58 -16.65 9.15
C GLY A 163 15.57 -16.62 7.98
N ALA A 164 15.44 -15.64 7.07
CA ALA A 164 16.45 -15.46 6.02
C ALA A 164 17.78 -14.99 6.63
N PRO A 165 18.91 -15.53 6.14
CA PRO A 165 20.22 -15.05 6.57
C PRO A 165 20.48 -13.62 6.08
N GLU A 166 21.37 -12.92 6.76
CA GLU A 166 21.99 -11.74 6.21
C GLU A 166 22.81 -12.10 4.95
N VAL A 167 22.71 -11.28 3.91
CA VAL A 167 23.30 -11.57 2.61
C VAL A 167 24.38 -10.54 2.30
N GLY A 168 25.62 -11.00 2.10
CA GLY A 168 26.79 -10.14 1.84
C GLY A 168 27.21 -10.04 0.36
N SER A 169 26.50 -10.68 -0.57
CA SER A 169 26.81 -10.60 -1.99
C SER A 169 25.64 -11.02 -2.88
N ALA A 170 25.68 -10.61 -4.15
CA ALA A 170 24.70 -11.02 -5.15
C ALA A 170 24.72 -12.54 -5.40
N GLU A 171 25.86 -13.21 -5.18
CA GLU A 171 25.93 -14.68 -5.30
C GLU A 171 25.25 -15.36 -4.11
N ALA A 172 25.49 -14.88 -2.88
CA ALA A 172 24.80 -15.36 -1.71
C ALA A 172 23.27 -15.15 -1.81
N LEU A 173 22.83 -13.99 -2.34
CA LEU A 173 21.44 -13.72 -2.65
C LEU A 173 20.83 -14.78 -3.58
N ARG A 174 21.49 -15.10 -4.68
CA ARG A 174 21.03 -16.15 -5.61
C ARG A 174 20.88 -17.50 -4.93
N ARG A 175 21.83 -17.88 -4.05
CA ARG A 175 21.74 -19.13 -3.28
C ARG A 175 20.54 -19.16 -2.34
N VAL A 176 20.26 -18.05 -1.66
CA VAL A 176 19.09 -17.94 -0.76
C VAL A 176 17.79 -18.06 -1.55
N LEU A 177 17.68 -17.34 -2.68
CA LEU A 177 16.46 -17.29 -3.51
C LEU A 177 16.34 -18.49 -4.48
N ALA A 178 17.32 -19.38 -4.56
CA ALA A 178 17.20 -20.63 -5.32
C ALA A 178 16.14 -21.58 -4.74
N ARG A 179 15.73 -21.37 -3.49
CA ARG A 179 14.64 -22.11 -2.84
C ARG A 179 13.35 -21.29 -2.90
N PRO A 180 12.19 -21.94 -3.09
CA PRO A 180 10.91 -21.23 -3.00
C PRO A 180 10.75 -20.51 -1.66
N VAL A 181 10.29 -19.27 -1.69
CA VAL A 181 9.99 -18.48 -0.49
C VAL A 181 8.49 -18.60 -0.19
N PRO A 182 8.10 -19.26 0.91
CA PRO A 182 6.69 -19.39 1.28
C PRO A 182 6.08 -18.03 1.65
N LYS A 183 4.82 -17.81 1.32
CA LYS A 183 4.10 -16.55 1.66
C LYS A 183 4.10 -16.26 3.17
N GLN A 184 4.08 -17.29 3.99
CA GLN A 184 4.01 -17.23 5.45
C GLN A 184 5.26 -16.62 6.11
N VAL A 185 6.39 -16.60 5.40
CA VAL A 185 7.65 -16.03 5.91
C VAL A 185 7.93 -14.64 5.33
N MET A 186 7.05 -14.11 4.49
CA MET A 186 7.23 -12.78 3.90
C MET A 186 6.79 -11.71 4.88
N ASP A 187 7.67 -10.78 5.23
CA ASP A 187 7.36 -9.57 5.99
C ASP A 187 6.84 -8.50 5.02
N LEU A 188 5.53 -8.34 5.01
CA LEU A 188 4.84 -7.43 4.10
C LEU A 188 4.09 -6.36 4.87
N TYR A 189 4.05 -5.18 4.27
CA TYR A 189 3.19 -4.09 4.72
C TYR A 189 2.54 -3.39 3.53
N SER A 190 1.54 -2.58 3.79
CA SER A 190 0.96 -1.69 2.79
C SER A 190 0.50 -0.41 3.44
N VAL A 191 0.78 0.72 2.78
CA VAL A 191 0.23 2.04 3.08
C VAL A 191 -0.76 2.49 2.02
N HIS A 192 -0.97 1.66 1.00
CA HIS A 192 -1.84 1.91 -0.14
C HIS A 192 -3.03 0.96 -0.07
N ILE A 193 -4.10 1.40 0.58
CA ILE A 193 -5.33 0.62 0.77
C ILE A 193 -6.46 1.29 0.01
N MET A 194 -7.21 0.54 -0.82
CA MET A 194 -8.20 1.12 -1.72
C MET A 194 -9.35 0.14 -2.05
N GLY A 195 -10.40 0.64 -2.75
CA GLY A 195 -11.41 -0.16 -3.44
C GLY A 195 -12.61 -0.63 -2.62
N THR A 196 -12.67 -0.34 -1.32
CA THR A 196 -13.71 -0.91 -0.40
C THR A 196 -15.09 -0.25 -0.51
N ALA A 197 -15.21 0.85 -1.25
CA ALA A 197 -16.47 1.48 -1.64
C ALA A 197 -16.41 1.85 -3.12
N ARG A 198 -15.94 0.91 -3.95
CA ARG A 198 -15.54 1.14 -5.34
C ARG A 198 -16.61 1.82 -6.17
N MET A 199 -16.17 2.71 -7.06
CA MET A 199 -17.05 3.37 -8.03
C MET A 199 -17.43 2.47 -9.18
N SER A 200 -18.65 2.64 -9.69
CA SER A 200 -19.17 2.08 -10.93
C SER A 200 -20.48 2.78 -11.29
N GLU A 201 -20.70 3.07 -12.55
CA GLU A 201 -22.00 3.59 -13.01
C GLU A 201 -23.13 2.56 -12.86
N ASP A 202 -22.83 1.26 -12.89
CA ASP A 202 -23.81 0.22 -12.60
C ASP A 202 -23.93 0.04 -11.07
N PRO A 203 -25.09 0.40 -10.47
CA PRO A 203 -25.30 0.29 -9.02
C PRO A 203 -25.32 -1.16 -8.51
N ARG A 204 -25.35 -2.15 -9.41
CA ARG A 204 -25.20 -3.57 -9.06
C ARG A 204 -23.74 -3.97 -8.87
N ARG A 205 -22.79 -3.18 -9.37
CA ARG A 205 -21.36 -3.46 -9.39
C ARG A 205 -20.53 -2.55 -8.50
N GLY A 206 -21.03 -1.33 -8.24
CA GLY A 206 -20.38 -0.31 -7.42
C GLY A 206 -21.10 -0.01 -6.11
N VAL A 207 -20.48 0.80 -5.29
CA VAL A 207 -21.03 1.40 -4.06
C VAL A 207 -21.40 2.85 -4.32
N VAL A 208 -20.59 3.53 -5.11
CA VAL A 208 -20.75 4.93 -5.52
C VAL A 208 -20.68 5.02 -7.04
N ASP A 209 -21.23 6.11 -7.60
CA ASP A 209 -21.05 6.47 -9.02
C ASP A 209 -19.63 7.01 -9.30
N SER A 210 -19.36 7.44 -10.53
CA SER A 210 -18.06 7.98 -10.92
C SER A 210 -17.67 9.28 -10.21
N PHE A 211 -18.64 10.00 -9.64
CA PHE A 211 -18.42 11.23 -8.87
C PHE A 211 -18.48 11.03 -7.35
N GLY A 212 -18.54 9.78 -6.92
CA GLY A 212 -18.51 9.43 -5.51
C GLY A 212 -19.86 9.51 -4.80
N ALA A 213 -20.97 9.79 -5.48
CA ALA A 213 -22.29 9.77 -4.87
C ALA A 213 -22.73 8.33 -4.57
N PHE A 214 -23.20 8.08 -3.34
CA PHE A 214 -23.57 6.75 -2.88
C PHE A 214 -24.87 6.28 -3.51
N HIS A 215 -24.84 5.13 -4.19
CA HIS A 215 -26.02 4.59 -4.84
C HIS A 215 -27.16 4.32 -3.85
N GLY A 216 -28.31 5.00 -4.08
CA GLY A 216 -29.51 4.81 -3.28
C GLY A 216 -29.55 5.55 -1.92
N VAL A 217 -28.55 6.41 -1.64
CA VAL A 217 -28.54 7.26 -0.42
C VAL A 217 -28.29 8.71 -0.82
N PRO A 218 -29.33 9.50 -1.14
CA PRO A 218 -29.16 10.91 -1.52
C PRO A 218 -28.39 11.70 -0.46
N GLY A 219 -27.50 12.59 -0.92
CA GLY A 219 -26.68 13.43 -0.05
C GLY A 219 -25.51 12.73 0.65
N LEU A 220 -25.27 11.45 0.39
CA LEU A 220 -24.07 10.75 0.88
C LEU A 220 -23.05 10.61 -0.26
N MET A 221 -21.80 10.98 0.00
CA MET A 221 -20.67 10.88 -0.93
C MET A 221 -19.47 10.21 -0.26
N VAL A 222 -18.58 9.64 -1.08
CA VAL A 222 -17.26 9.14 -0.68
C VAL A 222 -16.18 9.89 -1.45
N ALA A 223 -15.12 10.36 -0.73
CA ALA A 223 -14.05 11.14 -1.32
C ALA A 223 -12.67 10.71 -0.79
N ASP A 224 -12.38 9.42 -0.85
CA ASP A 224 -11.09 8.84 -0.46
C ASP A 224 -10.74 7.63 -1.35
N ALA A 225 -9.63 6.96 -1.05
CA ALA A 225 -9.17 5.81 -1.84
C ALA A 225 -10.14 4.61 -1.83
N SER A 226 -11.15 4.56 -0.95
CA SER A 226 -12.13 3.48 -0.95
C SER A 226 -12.95 3.41 -2.23
N LEU A 227 -13.12 4.55 -2.95
CA LEU A 227 -13.89 4.63 -4.19
C LEU A 227 -13.16 4.08 -5.43
N PHE A 228 -11.86 3.79 -5.34
CA PHE A 228 -11.13 3.28 -6.50
C PHE A 228 -11.74 1.98 -7.04
N PRO A 229 -11.88 1.83 -8.37
CA PRO A 229 -12.45 0.62 -8.97
C PRO A 229 -11.52 -0.59 -8.88
N GLY A 230 -10.23 -0.38 -8.63
CA GLY A 230 -9.19 -1.39 -8.50
C GLY A 230 -7.85 -0.78 -8.11
N PRO A 231 -6.79 -1.58 -8.02
CA PRO A 231 -5.44 -1.11 -7.70
C PRO A 231 -4.90 -0.24 -8.84
N VAL A 232 -4.29 0.91 -8.48
CA VAL A 232 -3.81 1.88 -9.48
C VAL A 232 -2.37 1.59 -9.96
N GLY A 233 -1.68 0.61 -9.39
CA GLY A 233 -0.34 0.18 -9.80
C GLY A 233 0.79 1.15 -9.50
N ILE A 234 0.50 2.26 -8.81
CA ILE A 234 1.44 3.30 -8.39
C ILE A 234 0.98 3.91 -7.07
N ASN A 235 1.82 4.75 -6.44
CA ASN A 235 1.44 5.50 -5.24
C ASN A 235 0.14 6.28 -5.48
N PRO A 236 -0.93 6.10 -4.69
CA PRO A 236 -2.27 6.57 -5.03
C PRO A 236 -2.57 8.02 -4.64
N MET A 237 -1.70 8.72 -3.91
CA MET A 237 -1.97 10.02 -3.30
C MET A 237 -2.47 11.07 -4.31
N GLU A 238 -1.78 11.23 -5.43
CA GLU A 238 -2.17 12.20 -6.46
C GLU A 238 -3.52 11.84 -7.10
N THR A 239 -3.76 10.54 -7.31
CA THR A 239 -5.05 10.06 -7.83
C THR A 239 -6.19 10.32 -6.82
N VAL A 240 -5.94 10.14 -5.51
CA VAL A 240 -6.93 10.46 -4.46
C VAL A 240 -7.26 11.95 -4.49
N ILE A 241 -6.24 12.82 -4.55
CA ILE A 241 -6.41 14.28 -4.60
C ILE A 241 -7.18 14.69 -5.86
N ALA A 242 -6.78 14.19 -7.03
CA ALA A 242 -7.43 14.51 -8.30
C ALA A 242 -8.92 14.11 -8.32
N LEU A 243 -9.24 12.90 -7.85
CA LEU A 243 -10.63 12.45 -7.77
C LEU A 243 -11.44 13.23 -6.74
N ALA A 244 -10.88 13.55 -5.58
CA ALA A 244 -11.55 14.34 -4.57
C ALA A 244 -11.87 15.77 -5.07
N LEU A 245 -10.92 16.42 -5.74
CA LEU A 245 -11.12 17.73 -6.36
C LEU A 245 -12.18 17.69 -7.45
N ARG A 246 -12.10 16.71 -8.37
CA ARG A 246 -13.10 16.51 -9.43
C ARG A 246 -14.51 16.35 -8.84
N ASN A 247 -14.65 15.52 -7.80
CA ASN A 247 -15.93 15.25 -7.17
C ASN A 247 -16.46 16.50 -6.42
N ALA A 248 -15.57 17.29 -5.80
CA ALA A 248 -15.95 18.55 -5.17
C ALA A 248 -16.43 19.58 -6.21
N HIS A 249 -15.75 19.73 -7.35
CA HIS A 249 -16.17 20.60 -8.43
C HIS A 249 -17.55 20.18 -8.98
N HIS A 250 -17.73 18.87 -9.25
CA HIS A 250 -19.02 18.35 -9.69
C HIS A 250 -20.15 18.64 -8.70
N LEU A 251 -19.89 18.48 -7.39
CA LEU A 251 -20.88 18.81 -6.35
C LEU A 251 -21.26 20.30 -6.37
N ILE A 252 -20.27 21.21 -6.54
CA ILE A 252 -20.51 22.67 -6.60
C ILE A 252 -21.31 23.04 -7.86
N GLU A 253 -20.96 22.48 -9.00
CA GLU A 253 -21.66 22.75 -10.28
C GLU A 253 -23.11 22.25 -10.27
N HIS A 254 -23.39 21.17 -9.53
CA HIS A 254 -24.71 20.52 -9.45
C HIS A 254 -25.36 20.72 -8.07
N GLN A 255 -25.02 21.76 -7.33
CA GLN A 255 -25.50 22.01 -5.96
C GLN A 255 -27.04 21.97 -5.84
N ALA A 256 -27.78 22.48 -6.82
CA ALA A 256 -29.24 22.46 -6.82
C ALA A 256 -29.80 21.03 -6.83
N ALA A 257 -29.16 20.08 -7.56
CA ALA A 257 -29.55 18.67 -7.58
C ALA A 257 -29.30 17.98 -6.22
N HIS A 258 -28.39 18.51 -5.41
CA HIS A 258 -28.07 18.03 -4.06
C HIS A 258 -28.81 18.81 -2.96
N GLY A 259 -29.68 19.75 -3.32
CA GLY A 259 -30.44 20.59 -2.38
C GLY A 259 -29.54 21.60 -1.60
N LEU A 260 -28.41 22.01 -2.18
CA LEU A 260 -27.46 22.98 -1.62
C LEU A 260 -27.80 24.40 -2.06
#